data_7876ff2eb3941b0b44caa55ef71a4633
#
_entry.id   7876ff2eb3941b0b44caa55ef71a4633
#
_cell.length_a   1.000
_cell.length_b   1.000
_cell.length_c   1.000
_cell.angle_alpha   90.00
_cell.angle_beta   90.00
_cell.angle_gamma   90.00
#
_symmetry.space_group_name_H-M   'P 1'
#
loop_
_entity.id
_entity.type
_entity.pdbx_description
1 polymer ?
#
loop_
_entity_poly.entity_id
_entity_poly.type
_entity_poly.pdbx_seq_one_letter_code
_entity_poly.pdbx_strand_id
1 'polypeptide(L)'
;MKANRCLLPLLVLGITVHAADPDPNEFPSSAISCMKQLFPSAEWNSTTYLCANDSRQTALVDCVLATGSMKEELVTKRLAQEACGITPDKGPPPVAGTTLVPFILGTFFFTVRMMIKGFNLGGGWGADDFTIIVAFAMGMAMFVLNIYMIQYGFGKNIWDIPLNDITRFYQCFQGFAVMYKMQISLAKISVCLFLLRIFQTRLFRTIAYTLIGINASIGLTWALVDGLRCTPVHLTWDGWTKEEPGTCINFVNAILANCVVNIIVDTIMVVMPVYEVSKLQLPPLKKFSVGLMFVMGSVLTVIAIIRLVVFWNHRWGSSETVSLYPMIHWSVIESQVAIICACLPSFRALLNHFFPGVFSGSSRRTYASGPSNLYAKPQSNGQSRISKSVSYSVQYTSPSQRDYSNSFVQLVDLDRNSSHHGRQ
;
A
#
# COMPACT_ATOMS: atom_id res chain seq x y z
N MET A 1 -29.72 -2.32 17.41
CA MET A 1 -28.49 -1.77 18.02
C MET A 1 -27.48 -1.58 16.90
N LYS A 2 -27.50 -0.45 16.20
CA LYS A 2 -26.57 -0.11 15.10
C LYS A 2 -25.37 0.59 15.69
N ALA A 3 -24.22 -0.02 15.60
CA ALA A 3 -22.98 0.45 16.22
C ALA A 3 -22.45 1.71 15.53
N ASN A 4 -22.48 2.82 16.25
CA ASN A 4 -21.72 4.05 15.96
C ASN A 4 -20.21 3.79 16.13
N ARG A 5 -19.55 3.12 15.16
CA ARG A 5 -18.13 2.78 15.30
C ARG A 5 -17.39 2.90 13.97
N CYS A 6 -17.30 4.10 13.43
CA CYS A 6 -16.30 4.33 12.37
C CYS A 6 -15.09 5.14 12.83
N LEU A 7 -15.08 5.71 14.05
CA LEU A 7 -13.93 6.55 14.48
C LEU A 7 -13.77 6.60 15.98
N LEU A 8 -12.52 6.55 16.43
CA LEU A 8 -12.13 7.24 17.67
C LEU A 8 -12.44 8.73 17.48
N PRO A 9 -13.19 9.37 18.39
CA PRO A 9 -13.54 10.76 18.23
C PRO A 9 -12.37 11.65 18.60
N LEU A 10 -11.86 12.40 17.63
CA LEU A 10 -11.25 13.69 17.92
C LEU A 10 -12.40 14.64 18.24
N LEU A 11 -12.65 14.80 19.54
CA LEU A 11 -13.64 15.70 20.11
C LEU A 11 -13.35 17.16 19.70
N VAL A 12 -14.19 17.70 18.84
CA VAL A 12 -14.46 19.15 18.81
C VAL A 12 -15.97 19.32 18.77
N LEU A 13 -16.57 19.66 19.92
CA LEU A 13 -17.96 20.09 20.04
C LEU A 13 -18.10 21.50 19.43
N GLY A 14 -18.58 21.58 18.20
CA GLY A 14 -19.18 22.77 17.63
C GLY A 14 -20.69 22.52 17.54
N ILE A 15 -21.49 23.26 18.31
CA ILE A 15 -22.95 23.27 18.19
C ILE A 15 -23.26 24.14 16.95
N THR A 16 -23.52 23.52 15.81
CA THR A 16 -24.07 24.16 14.63
C THR A 16 -25.58 23.96 14.64
N VAL A 17 -26.33 25.05 14.53
CA VAL A 17 -27.79 25.01 14.32
C VAL A 17 -27.98 24.57 12.86
N HIS A 18 -28.24 23.30 12.64
CA HIS A 18 -28.59 22.81 11.31
C HIS A 18 -30.06 23.19 11.00
N ALA A 19 -30.28 23.67 9.77
CA ALA A 19 -31.61 23.71 9.20
C ALA A 19 -32.19 22.29 9.20
N ALA A 20 -33.52 22.16 9.42
CA ALA A 20 -34.16 20.84 9.41
C ALA A 20 -33.90 20.12 8.07
N ASP A 21 -33.47 18.88 8.13
CA ASP A 21 -33.26 18.10 6.92
C ASP A 21 -34.56 17.93 6.15
N PRO A 22 -34.58 18.03 4.80
CA PRO A 22 -35.78 17.86 3.98
C PRO A 22 -36.33 16.42 4.15
N ASP A 23 -37.68 16.29 4.09
CA ASP A 23 -38.32 14.97 4.12
C ASP A 23 -37.87 14.17 2.88
N PRO A 24 -37.33 12.97 3.06
CA PRO A 24 -36.88 12.16 1.95
C PRO A 24 -38.00 11.63 1.05
N ASN A 25 -39.26 11.72 1.46
CA ASN A 25 -40.42 11.19 0.75
C ASN A 25 -41.29 12.25 0.07
N GLU A 26 -41.01 13.55 0.29
CA GLU A 26 -41.74 14.65 -0.29
C GLU A 26 -40.84 15.60 -1.07
N PHE A 27 -41.39 16.17 -2.17
CA PHE A 27 -40.67 17.21 -2.89
C PHE A 27 -40.49 18.46 -2.03
N PRO A 28 -39.22 18.94 -1.88
CA PRO A 28 -38.94 20.15 -1.15
C PRO A 28 -39.75 21.37 -1.72
N SER A 29 -39.99 22.35 -0.90
CA SER A 29 -40.71 23.58 -1.32
C SER A 29 -40.01 24.33 -2.45
N SER A 30 -38.67 24.31 -2.46
CA SER A 30 -37.83 24.81 -3.56
C SER A 30 -38.10 24.08 -4.88
N ALA A 31 -38.23 22.75 -4.86
CA ALA A 31 -38.55 21.95 -6.02
C ALA A 31 -39.93 22.25 -6.58
N ILE A 32 -40.94 22.41 -5.70
CA ILE A 32 -42.31 22.79 -6.11
C ILE A 32 -42.32 24.17 -6.74
N SER A 33 -41.58 25.14 -6.19
CA SER A 33 -41.45 26.48 -6.75
C SER A 33 -40.77 26.45 -8.15
N CYS A 34 -39.68 25.69 -8.28
CA CYS A 34 -38.98 25.52 -9.54
C CYS A 34 -39.84 24.81 -10.59
N MET A 35 -40.62 23.79 -10.22
CA MET A 35 -41.58 23.16 -11.14
C MET A 35 -42.61 24.14 -11.68
N LYS A 36 -43.19 25.00 -10.82
CA LYS A 36 -44.14 26.03 -11.25
C LYS A 36 -43.52 27.10 -12.14
N GLN A 37 -42.25 27.45 -11.91
CA GLN A 37 -41.55 28.46 -12.70
C GLN A 37 -41.12 27.92 -14.06
N LEU A 38 -40.60 26.69 -14.12
CA LEU A 38 -40.12 26.09 -15.35
C LEU A 38 -41.26 25.54 -16.22
N PHE A 39 -42.37 25.13 -15.62
CA PHE A 39 -43.49 24.47 -16.28
C PHE A 39 -44.82 25.17 -15.93
N PRO A 40 -45.07 26.39 -16.43
CA PRO A 40 -46.23 27.19 -16.05
C PRO A 40 -47.57 26.63 -16.57
N SER A 41 -47.59 25.63 -17.43
CA SER A 41 -48.80 24.92 -17.86
C SER A 41 -49.35 24.02 -16.74
N ALA A 42 -50.67 23.73 -16.75
CA ALA A 42 -51.33 22.86 -15.76
C ALA A 42 -50.75 21.42 -15.65
N GLU A 43 -49.76 21.08 -16.47
CA GLU A 43 -49.12 19.79 -16.53
C GLU A 43 -47.88 19.65 -15.63
N TRP A 44 -47.50 20.67 -14.87
CA TRP A 44 -46.31 20.61 -13.99
C TRP A 44 -46.36 19.48 -12.93
N ASN A 45 -47.58 19.00 -12.62
CA ASN A 45 -47.82 17.88 -11.70
C ASN A 45 -47.89 16.53 -12.41
N SER A 46 -47.63 16.51 -13.73
CA SER A 46 -47.65 15.25 -14.51
C SER A 46 -46.28 14.62 -14.56
N THR A 47 -46.16 13.39 -14.02
CA THR A 47 -44.95 12.55 -14.11
C THR A 47 -44.56 12.34 -15.56
N THR A 48 -45.55 12.23 -16.48
CA THR A 48 -45.32 12.06 -17.92
C THR A 48 -44.51 13.22 -18.51
N TYR A 49 -44.73 14.44 -18.06
CA TYR A 49 -44.03 15.62 -18.55
C TYR A 49 -42.57 15.70 -18.04
N LEU A 50 -42.36 15.38 -16.79
CA LEU A 50 -41.02 15.36 -16.17
C LEU A 50 -40.15 14.25 -16.77
N CYS A 51 -40.74 13.11 -17.09
CA CYS A 51 -40.05 11.93 -17.59
C CYS A 51 -39.86 11.89 -19.13
N ALA A 52 -40.47 12.84 -19.84
CA ALA A 52 -40.40 12.86 -21.32
C ALA A 52 -38.98 13.20 -21.84
N ASN A 53 -38.17 13.91 -21.08
CA ASN A 53 -36.83 14.31 -21.53
C ASN A 53 -35.89 14.52 -20.34
N ASP A 54 -34.69 13.93 -20.40
CA ASP A 54 -33.64 14.04 -19.38
C ASP A 54 -33.20 15.49 -19.14
N SER A 55 -33.23 16.34 -20.16
CA SER A 55 -32.90 17.76 -20.01
C SER A 55 -33.87 18.54 -19.08
N ARG A 56 -35.13 18.07 -18.93
CA ARG A 56 -36.10 18.70 -18.03
C ARG A 56 -35.81 18.35 -16.57
N GLN A 57 -35.43 17.12 -16.29
CA GLN A 57 -34.99 16.71 -14.97
C GLN A 57 -33.75 17.51 -14.56
N THR A 58 -32.77 17.66 -15.47
CA THR A 58 -31.57 18.45 -15.24
C THR A 58 -31.94 19.93 -14.95
N ALA A 59 -32.82 20.54 -15.75
CA ALA A 59 -33.24 21.93 -15.52
C ALA A 59 -33.95 22.12 -14.17
N LEU A 60 -34.75 21.14 -13.72
CA LEU A 60 -35.38 21.17 -12.39
C LEU A 60 -34.31 21.11 -11.28
N VAL A 61 -33.36 20.20 -11.39
CA VAL A 61 -32.28 20.01 -10.43
C VAL A 61 -31.38 21.25 -10.36
N ASP A 62 -31.03 21.85 -11.50
CA ASP A 62 -30.23 23.08 -11.57
C ASP A 62 -30.97 24.27 -10.94
N CYS A 63 -32.31 24.40 -11.15
CA CYS A 63 -33.12 25.42 -10.52
C CYS A 63 -33.14 25.25 -9.00
N VAL A 64 -33.31 24.04 -8.49
CA VAL A 64 -33.30 23.75 -7.05
C VAL A 64 -31.95 24.05 -6.44
N LEU A 65 -30.82 23.69 -7.14
CA LEU A 65 -29.49 24.04 -6.68
C LEU A 65 -29.25 25.55 -6.59
N ALA A 66 -29.86 26.32 -7.48
CA ALA A 66 -29.75 27.78 -7.49
C ALA A 66 -30.57 28.48 -6.40
N THR A 67 -31.70 27.89 -5.97
CA THR A 67 -32.69 28.52 -5.07
C THR A 67 -32.76 27.86 -3.68
N GLY A 68 -32.31 26.64 -3.54
CA GLY A 68 -32.38 25.81 -2.32
C GLY A 68 -31.02 25.34 -1.84
N SER A 69 -31.02 24.25 -1.06
CA SER A 69 -29.85 23.61 -0.53
C SER A 69 -29.42 22.40 -1.35
N MET A 70 -28.13 21.98 -1.23
CA MET A 70 -27.63 20.77 -1.83
C MET A 70 -28.42 19.51 -1.37
N LYS A 71 -28.91 19.50 -0.14
CA LYS A 71 -29.75 18.42 0.39
C LYS A 71 -31.09 18.33 -0.36
N GLU A 72 -31.71 19.47 -0.62
CA GLU A 72 -32.96 19.54 -1.39
C GLU A 72 -32.75 19.13 -2.85
N GLU A 73 -31.64 19.50 -3.45
CA GLU A 73 -31.25 19.06 -4.79
C GLU A 73 -31.20 17.53 -4.89
N LEU A 74 -30.47 16.88 -3.96
CA LEU A 74 -30.32 15.42 -3.96
C LEU A 74 -31.65 14.70 -3.76
N VAL A 75 -32.50 15.18 -2.82
CA VAL A 75 -33.85 14.63 -2.61
C VAL A 75 -34.72 14.81 -3.86
N THR A 76 -34.69 16.01 -4.46
CA THR A 76 -35.44 16.29 -5.71
C THR A 76 -35.04 15.38 -6.84
N LYS A 77 -33.73 15.18 -7.04
CA LYS A 77 -33.22 14.30 -8.10
C LYS A 77 -33.64 12.85 -7.89
N ARG A 78 -33.57 12.35 -6.66
CA ARG A 78 -34.02 11.01 -6.33
C ARG A 78 -35.51 10.84 -6.59
N LEU A 79 -36.35 11.74 -6.06
CA LEU A 79 -37.81 11.65 -6.26
C LEU A 79 -38.21 11.81 -7.72
N ALA A 80 -37.51 12.66 -8.48
CA ALA A 80 -37.76 12.81 -9.91
C ALA A 80 -37.46 11.50 -10.66
N GLN A 81 -36.39 10.80 -10.32
CA GLN A 81 -36.04 9.50 -10.94
C GLN A 81 -37.02 8.40 -10.52
N GLU A 82 -37.41 8.33 -9.24
CA GLU A 82 -38.42 7.40 -8.75
C GLU A 82 -39.78 7.60 -9.42
N ALA A 83 -40.21 8.87 -9.60
CA ALA A 83 -41.42 9.20 -10.29
C ALA A 83 -41.39 8.78 -11.77
N CYS A 84 -40.21 8.76 -12.38
CA CYS A 84 -40.00 8.27 -13.76
C CYS A 84 -39.79 6.75 -13.86
N GLY A 85 -39.93 6.00 -12.77
CA GLY A 85 -39.78 4.55 -12.75
C GLY A 85 -38.33 4.08 -12.89
N ILE A 86 -37.35 4.99 -12.72
CA ILE A 86 -35.93 4.65 -12.71
C ILE A 86 -35.64 4.02 -11.34
N THR A 87 -35.31 2.73 -11.35
CA THR A 87 -34.96 2.02 -10.11
C THR A 87 -33.60 2.45 -9.60
N PRO A 88 -33.45 2.72 -8.28
CA PRO A 88 -32.14 3.04 -7.69
C PRO A 88 -31.10 1.97 -7.97
N ASP A 89 -29.88 2.38 -8.23
CA ASP A 89 -28.77 1.44 -8.45
C ASP A 89 -28.51 0.62 -7.19
N LYS A 90 -28.44 -0.70 -7.33
CA LYS A 90 -28.15 -1.61 -6.21
C LYS A 90 -26.75 -1.42 -5.66
N GLY A 91 -25.86 -0.82 -6.45
CA GLY A 91 -24.45 -0.63 -6.10
C GLY A 91 -23.64 -1.94 -6.03
N PRO A 92 -22.35 -1.84 -5.76
CA PRO A 92 -21.48 -2.99 -5.64
C PRO A 92 -21.77 -3.80 -4.37
N PRO A 93 -21.44 -5.11 -4.36
CA PRO A 93 -21.56 -5.92 -3.16
C PRO A 93 -20.59 -5.42 -2.07
N PRO A 94 -20.94 -5.50 -0.78
CA PRO A 94 -20.09 -5.06 0.33
C PRO A 94 -18.70 -5.72 0.36
N VAL A 95 -18.63 -6.95 -0.12
CA VAL A 95 -17.39 -7.71 -0.29
C VAL A 95 -17.33 -8.24 -1.71
N ALA A 96 -16.51 -7.61 -2.54
CA ALA A 96 -16.25 -8.08 -3.90
C ALA A 96 -15.16 -9.17 -3.88
N GLY A 97 -15.32 -10.23 -4.66
CA GLY A 97 -14.30 -11.28 -4.79
C GLY A 97 -12.95 -10.74 -5.24
N THR A 98 -12.94 -9.70 -6.06
CA THR A 98 -11.74 -9.03 -6.56
C THR A 98 -10.93 -8.31 -5.48
N THR A 99 -11.54 -7.89 -4.38
CA THR A 99 -10.84 -7.32 -3.22
C THR A 99 -10.58 -8.36 -2.12
N LEU A 100 -11.48 -9.33 -1.98
CA LEU A 100 -11.37 -10.38 -0.99
C LEU A 100 -10.20 -11.34 -1.27
N VAL A 101 -10.01 -11.75 -2.53
CA VAL A 101 -8.93 -12.68 -2.89
C VAL A 101 -7.54 -12.09 -2.58
N PRO A 102 -7.17 -10.86 -3.01
CA PRO A 102 -5.89 -10.26 -2.62
C PRO A 102 -5.75 -10.11 -1.09
N PHE A 103 -6.84 -9.79 -0.39
CA PHE A 103 -6.84 -9.68 1.07
C PHE A 103 -6.52 -11.02 1.76
N ILE A 104 -7.15 -12.12 1.35
CA ILE A 104 -6.87 -13.46 1.88
C ILE A 104 -5.41 -13.86 1.58
N LEU A 105 -4.94 -13.63 0.35
CA LEU A 105 -3.56 -13.90 -0.04
C LEU A 105 -2.57 -13.05 0.77
N GLY A 106 -2.84 -11.75 0.94
CA GLY A 106 -2.02 -10.85 1.76
C GLY A 106 -1.89 -11.33 3.20
N THR A 107 -3.04 -11.72 3.80
CA THR A 107 -3.09 -12.28 5.16
C THR A 107 -2.32 -13.60 5.25
N PHE A 108 -2.46 -14.47 4.27
CA PHE A 108 -1.72 -15.74 4.20
C PHE A 108 -0.20 -15.50 4.18
N PHE A 109 0.30 -14.69 3.26
CA PHE A 109 1.74 -14.41 3.15
C PHE A 109 2.29 -13.69 4.39
N PHE A 110 1.51 -12.78 4.97
CA PHE A 110 1.88 -12.12 6.22
C PHE A 110 1.99 -13.13 7.38
N THR A 111 1.00 -14.01 7.54
CA THR A 111 1.00 -15.04 8.57
C THR A 111 2.18 -15.98 8.41
N VAL A 112 2.46 -16.44 7.18
CA VAL A 112 3.62 -17.27 6.88
C VAL A 112 4.93 -16.55 7.26
N ARG A 113 5.07 -15.25 6.94
CA ARG A 113 6.24 -14.45 7.34
C ARG A 113 6.39 -14.41 8.86
N MET A 114 5.31 -14.18 9.60
CA MET A 114 5.35 -14.13 11.07
C MET A 114 5.71 -15.50 11.67
N MET A 115 5.21 -16.59 11.12
CA MET A 115 5.57 -17.95 11.54
C MET A 115 7.05 -18.24 11.31
N ILE A 116 7.60 -17.92 10.13
CA ILE A 116 9.02 -18.11 9.82
C ILE A 116 9.91 -17.36 10.82
N LYS A 117 9.52 -16.12 11.18
CA LYS A 117 10.25 -15.31 12.15
C LYS A 117 10.10 -15.83 13.57
N GLY A 118 8.91 -16.25 13.96
CA GLY A 118 8.66 -16.86 15.27
C GLY A 118 9.46 -18.14 15.52
N PHE A 119 9.60 -18.98 14.51
CA PHE A 119 10.40 -20.20 14.56
C PHE A 119 11.90 -19.99 14.26
N ASN A 120 12.36 -18.76 14.09
CA ASN A 120 13.76 -18.42 13.75
C ASN A 120 14.31 -19.11 12.48
N LEU A 121 13.45 -19.52 11.55
CA LEU A 121 13.83 -20.23 10.33
C LEU A 121 14.48 -19.31 9.26
N GLY A 122 14.26 -18.00 9.34
CA GLY A 122 14.69 -17.02 8.33
C GLY A 122 15.63 -15.92 8.84
N GLY A 123 16.35 -16.15 9.93
CA GLY A 123 17.17 -15.12 10.59
C GLY A 123 16.37 -14.25 11.57
N GLY A 124 17.05 -13.49 12.45
CA GLY A 124 16.42 -12.72 13.52
C GLY A 124 15.44 -11.64 13.03
N TRP A 125 14.69 -11.08 13.99
CA TRP A 125 13.77 -9.97 13.77
C TRP A 125 14.53 -8.73 13.26
N GLY A 126 13.93 -7.98 12.36
CA GLY A 126 14.51 -6.77 11.78
C GLY A 126 13.50 -5.61 11.73
N ALA A 127 14.01 -4.43 11.43
CA ALA A 127 13.16 -3.24 11.24
C ALA A 127 12.13 -3.43 10.10
N ASP A 128 12.47 -4.26 9.09
CA ASP A 128 11.58 -4.64 8.00
C ASP A 128 10.36 -5.45 8.48
N ASP A 129 10.52 -6.26 9.55
CA ASP A 129 9.40 -7.01 10.12
C ASP A 129 8.47 -6.10 10.92
N PHE A 130 9.02 -5.11 11.62
CA PHE A 130 8.22 -4.16 12.38
C PHE A 130 7.38 -3.25 11.48
N THR A 131 7.99 -2.74 10.41
CA THR A 131 7.28 -1.88 9.45
C THR A 131 6.17 -2.61 8.73
N ILE A 132 6.34 -3.90 8.38
CA ILE A 132 5.28 -4.66 7.73
C ILE A 132 4.15 -5.04 8.68
N ILE A 133 4.40 -5.25 9.97
CA ILE A 133 3.35 -5.46 10.98
C ILE A 133 2.43 -4.24 11.05
N VAL A 134 3.00 -3.04 11.13
CA VAL A 134 2.22 -1.80 11.16
C VAL A 134 1.48 -1.60 9.85
N ALA A 135 2.14 -1.82 8.70
CA ALA A 135 1.50 -1.74 7.39
C ALA A 135 0.32 -2.73 7.25
N PHE A 136 0.48 -3.96 7.74
CA PHE A 136 -0.59 -4.96 7.72
C PHE A 136 -1.78 -4.57 8.60
N ALA A 137 -1.53 -4.07 9.82
CA ALA A 137 -2.59 -3.59 10.70
C ALA A 137 -3.39 -2.43 10.05
N MET A 138 -2.71 -1.50 9.38
CA MET A 138 -3.36 -0.43 8.61
C MET A 138 -4.14 -0.98 7.41
N GLY A 139 -3.59 -1.98 6.70
CA GLY A 139 -4.28 -2.67 5.60
C GLY A 139 -5.55 -3.39 6.03
N MET A 140 -5.55 -4.00 7.22
CA MET A 140 -6.75 -4.59 7.84
C MET A 140 -7.81 -3.51 8.14
N ALA A 141 -7.41 -2.40 8.76
CA ALA A 141 -8.31 -1.29 9.05
C ALA A 141 -8.91 -0.70 7.76
N MET A 142 -8.11 -0.53 6.70
CA MET A 142 -8.58 -0.07 5.39
C MET A 142 -9.60 -1.02 4.77
N PHE A 143 -9.39 -2.33 4.86
CA PHE A 143 -10.33 -3.30 4.33
C PHE A 143 -11.68 -3.22 5.05
N VAL A 144 -11.67 -3.05 6.38
CA VAL A 144 -12.87 -2.83 7.18
C VAL A 144 -13.56 -1.51 6.79
N LEU A 145 -12.80 -0.41 6.65
CA LEU A 145 -13.35 0.89 6.23
C LEU A 145 -13.97 0.80 4.83
N ASN A 146 -13.36 0.06 3.90
CA ASN A 146 -13.93 -0.15 2.57
C ASN A 146 -15.29 -0.85 2.63
N ILE A 147 -15.45 -1.86 3.49
CA ILE A 147 -16.74 -2.53 3.69
C ILE A 147 -17.78 -1.54 4.21
N TYR A 148 -17.44 -0.72 5.22
CA TYR A 148 -18.36 0.29 5.75
C TYR A 148 -18.70 1.37 4.72
N MET A 149 -17.75 1.84 3.91
CA MET A 149 -18.03 2.78 2.83
C MET A 149 -19.09 2.23 1.85
N ILE A 150 -18.95 0.96 1.43
CA ILE A 150 -19.91 0.33 0.52
C ILE A 150 -21.29 0.17 1.19
N GLN A 151 -21.33 -0.17 2.49
CA GLN A 151 -22.57 -0.23 3.25
C GLN A 151 -23.28 1.13 3.35
N TYR A 152 -22.51 2.23 3.44
CA TYR A 152 -23.05 3.60 3.42
C TYR A 152 -23.33 4.13 2.03
N GLY A 153 -23.27 3.26 0.99
CA GLY A 153 -23.70 3.56 -0.36
C GLY A 153 -22.59 3.93 -1.34
N PHE A 154 -21.32 3.72 -1.01
CA PHE A 154 -20.22 3.93 -1.95
C PHE A 154 -20.40 3.08 -3.22
N GLY A 155 -20.31 3.71 -4.38
CA GLY A 155 -20.57 3.08 -5.68
C GLY A 155 -22.02 3.12 -6.13
N LYS A 156 -22.94 3.68 -5.33
CA LYS A 156 -24.28 4.11 -5.77
C LYS A 156 -24.24 5.58 -6.15
N ASN A 157 -25.25 6.04 -6.88
CA ASN A 157 -25.39 7.47 -7.11
C ASN A 157 -25.62 8.21 -5.79
N ILE A 158 -25.03 9.38 -5.64
CA ILE A 158 -25.06 10.13 -4.36
C ILE A 158 -26.50 10.51 -3.94
N TRP A 159 -27.41 10.74 -4.90
CA TRP A 159 -28.82 11.02 -4.64
C TRP A 159 -29.63 9.79 -4.21
N ASP A 160 -29.14 8.56 -4.45
CA ASP A 160 -29.76 7.31 -3.99
C ASP A 160 -29.36 6.94 -2.54
N ILE A 161 -28.47 7.73 -1.93
CA ILE A 161 -27.95 7.48 -0.58
C ILE A 161 -28.74 8.32 0.42
N PRO A 162 -29.17 7.77 1.59
CA PRO A 162 -29.75 8.54 2.67
C PRO A 162 -28.78 9.64 3.13
N LEU A 163 -29.27 10.88 3.35
CA LEU A 163 -28.45 12.05 3.68
C LEU A 163 -27.51 11.81 4.88
N ASN A 164 -27.98 11.12 5.92
CA ASN A 164 -27.19 10.78 7.10
C ASN A 164 -26.03 9.80 6.80
N ASP A 165 -26.16 8.97 5.77
CA ASP A 165 -25.14 7.98 5.39
C ASP A 165 -24.09 8.62 4.49
N ILE A 166 -24.38 9.73 3.79
CA ILE A 166 -23.42 10.48 2.98
C ILE A 166 -22.28 11.01 3.85
N THR A 167 -22.58 11.70 4.95
CA THR A 167 -21.56 12.20 5.89
C THR A 167 -20.73 11.05 6.47
N ARG A 168 -21.37 9.93 6.86
CA ARG A 168 -20.68 8.75 7.38
C ARG A 168 -19.75 8.12 6.33
N PHE A 169 -20.22 8.09 5.08
CA PHE A 169 -19.38 7.64 3.96
C PHE A 169 -18.12 8.50 3.84
N TYR A 170 -18.26 9.84 3.81
CA TYR A 170 -17.10 10.75 3.71
C TYR A 170 -16.15 10.65 4.91
N GLN A 171 -16.65 10.41 6.12
CA GLN A 171 -15.82 10.16 7.31
C GLN A 171 -14.98 8.88 7.15
N CYS A 172 -15.61 7.78 6.71
CA CYS A 172 -14.88 6.53 6.43
C CYS A 172 -13.89 6.69 5.28
N PHE A 173 -14.27 7.43 4.22
CA PHE A 173 -13.42 7.75 3.08
C PHE A 173 -12.18 8.55 3.49
N GLN A 174 -12.34 9.53 4.38
CA GLN A 174 -11.24 10.31 4.92
C GLN A 174 -10.25 9.44 5.70
N GLY A 175 -10.75 8.58 6.59
CA GLY A 175 -9.93 7.62 7.33
C GLY A 175 -9.20 6.64 6.40
N PHE A 176 -9.90 6.14 5.39
CA PHE A 176 -9.34 5.27 4.35
C PHE A 176 -8.19 5.96 3.60
N ALA A 177 -8.40 7.21 3.14
CA ALA A 177 -7.41 7.95 2.36
C ALA A 177 -6.09 8.15 3.13
N VAL A 178 -6.17 8.59 4.40
CA VAL A 178 -4.99 8.78 5.25
C VAL A 178 -4.26 7.45 5.50
N MET A 179 -5.00 6.39 5.88
CA MET A 179 -4.40 5.08 6.16
C MET A 179 -3.76 4.47 4.91
N TYR A 180 -4.36 4.63 3.74
CA TYR A 180 -3.81 4.16 2.48
C TYR A 180 -2.43 4.76 2.19
N LYS A 181 -2.26 6.09 2.35
CA LYS A 181 -0.97 6.75 2.11
C LYS A 181 0.12 6.24 3.04
N MET A 182 -0.19 6.10 4.32
CA MET A 182 0.73 5.59 5.31
C MET A 182 1.09 4.12 5.06
N GLN A 183 0.10 3.28 4.80
CA GLN A 183 0.27 1.85 4.59
C GLN A 183 1.15 1.54 3.38
N ILE A 184 0.90 2.17 2.22
CA ILE A 184 1.70 1.98 1.00
C ILE A 184 3.15 2.40 1.24
N SER A 185 3.37 3.55 1.90
CA SER A 185 4.72 4.03 2.22
C SER A 185 5.45 3.07 3.16
N LEU A 186 4.80 2.58 4.22
CA LEU A 186 5.39 1.61 5.15
C LEU A 186 5.72 0.28 4.48
N ALA A 187 4.86 -0.22 3.59
CA ALA A 187 5.14 -1.43 2.81
C ALA A 187 6.38 -1.26 1.93
N LYS A 188 6.52 -0.12 1.24
CA LYS A 188 7.71 0.22 0.43
C LYS A 188 8.97 0.35 1.28
N ILE A 189 8.87 0.99 2.45
CA ILE A 189 9.98 1.08 3.42
C ILE A 189 10.40 -0.31 3.89
N SER A 190 9.46 -1.21 4.19
CA SER A 190 9.76 -2.60 4.56
C SER A 190 10.55 -3.32 3.47
N VAL A 191 10.18 -3.14 2.19
CA VAL A 191 10.93 -3.70 1.06
C VAL A 191 12.35 -3.13 0.98
N CYS A 192 12.53 -1.81 1.13
CA CYS A 192 13.84 -1.17 1.13
C CYS A 192 14.73 -1.66 2.28
N LEU A 193 14.18 -1.79 3.49
CA LEU A 193 14.89 -2.30 4.66
C LEU A 193 15.32 -3.76 4.46
N PHE A 194 14.46 -4.57 3.85
CA PHE A 194 14.81 -5.94 3.50
C PHE A 194 15.94 -6.00 2.46
N LEU A 195 15.90 -5.14 1.43
CA LEU A 195 16.95 -5.04 0.42
C LEU A 195 18.29 -4.62 1.02
N LEU A 196 18.30 -3.70 1.99
CA LEU A 196 19.51 -3.31 2.75
C LEU A 196 20.17 -4.49 3.49
N ARG A 197 19.38 -5.49 3.87
CA ARG A 197 19.89 -6.71 4.51
C ARG A 197 20.57 -7.65 3.51
N ILE A 198 20.17 -7.60 2.23
CA ILE A 198 20.73 -8.45 1.17
C ILE A 198 21.98 -7.81 0.55
N PHE A 199 21.90 -6.53 0.21
CA PHE A 199 22.94 -5.79 -0.50
C PHE A 199 23.70 -4.87 0.44
N GLN A 200 25.05 -5.04 0.47
CA GLN A 200 25.91 -4.32 1.40
C GLN A 200 26.84 -3.31 0.72
N THR A 201 26.71 -3.09 -0.60
CA THR A 201 27.54 -2.10 -1.32
C THR A 201 27.23 -0.69 -0.82
N ARG A 202 28.25 0.17 -0.69
CA ARG A 202 28.08 1.54 -0.16
C ARG A 202 27.06 2.34 -0.98
N LEU A 203 27.17 2.27 -2.31
CA LEU A 203 26.26 2.99 -3.22
C LEU A 203 24.82 2.54 -3.02
N PHE A 204 24.57 1.24 -2.99
CA PHE A 204 23.22 0.69 -2.77
C PHE A 204 22.61 1.15 -1.45
N ARG A 205 23.40 1.08 -0.37
CA ARG A 205 22.94 1.52 0.96
C ARG A 205 22.55 2.99 0.97
N THR A 206 23.35 3.86 0.35
CA THR A 206 23.02 5.30 0.26
C THR A 206 21.71 5.50 -0.49
N ILE A 207 21.55 4.90 -1.67
CA ILE A 207 20.31 5.02 -2.46
C ILE A 207 19.10 4.46 -1.68
N ALA A 208 19.25 3.31 -1.03
CA ALA A 208 18.16 2.69 -0.26
C ALA A 208 17.73 3.54 0.94
N TYR A 209 18.67 4.14 1.71
CA TYR A 209 18.32 5.06 2.79
C TYR A 209 17.66 6.34 2.27
N THR A 210 18.11 6.88 1.13
CA THR A 210 17.46 8.02 0.48
C THR A 210 16.03 7.67 0.09
N LEU A 211 15.80 6.49 -0.50
CA LEU A 211 14.45 6.02 -0.87
C LEU A 211 13.56 5.81 0.36
N ILE A 212 14.09 5.30 1.47
CA ILE A 212 13.35 5.20 2.74
C ILE A 212 12.92 6.59 3.22
N GLY A 213 13.82 7.57 3.21
CA GLY A 213 13.51 8.95 3.57
C GLY A 213 12.45 9.56 2.65
N ILE A 214 12.57 9.36 1.33
CA ILE A 214 11.58 9.84 0.34
C ILE A 214 10.22 9.20 0.58
N ASN A 215 10.14 7.87 0.75
CA ASN A 215 8.86 7.19 1.01
C ASN A 215 8.22 7.63 2.32
N ALA A 216 9.01 7.79 3.39
CA ALA A 216 8.51 8.30 4.67
C ALA A 216 7.95 9.73 4.53
N SER A 217 8.66 10.60 3.81
CA SER A 217 8.22 11.98 3.53
C SER A 217 6.95 12.00 2.69
N ILE A 218 6.87 11.17 1.64
CA ILE A 218 5.67 11.05 0.79
C ILE A 218 4.49 10.58 1.64
N GLY A 219 4.64 9.50 2.41
CA GLY A 219 3.57 8.97 3.25
C GLY A 219 3.03 10.01 4.23
N LEU A 220 3.93 10.68 4.95
CA LEU A 220 3.56 11.70 5.93
C LEU A 220 2.93 12.94 5.26
N THR A 221 3.55 13.47 4.21
CA THR A 221 3.04 14.67 3.52
C THR A 221 1.65 14.44 2.95
N TRP A 222 1.44 13.32 2.23
CA TRP A 222 0.13 13.04 1.64
C TRP A 222 -0.92 12.64 2.68
N ALA A 223 -0.53 12.00 3.79
CA ALA A 223 -1.45 11.75 4.90
C ALA A 223 -1.91 13.07 5.56
N LEU A 224 -1.00 14.05 5.71
CA LEU A 224 -1.34 15.37 6.22
C LEU A 224 -2.19 16.16 5.21
N VAL A 225 -1.86 16.12 3.92
CA VAL A 225 -2.65 16.79 2.86
C VAL A 225 -4.07 16.23 2.82
N ASP A 226 -4.24 14.91 2.87
CA ASP A 226 -5.57 14.29 2.90
C ASP A 226 -6.27 14.56 4.24
N GLY A 227 -5.54 14.52 5.37
CA GLY A 227 -6.10 14.76 6.72
C GLY A 227 -6.55 16.20 6.95
N LEU A 228 -5.83 17.17 6.38
CA LEU A 228 -6.06 18.61 6.57
C LEU A 228 -6.51 19.28 5.25
N ARG A 229 -7.23 18.55 4.41
CA ARG A 229 -7.60 18.98 3.06
C ARG A 229 -8.46 20.23 3.02
N CYS A 230 -9.30 20.43 4.03
CA CYS A 230 -10.23 21.56 4.14
C CYS A 230 -9.95 22.41 5.36
N THR A 231 -10.26 23.69 5.26
CA THR A 231 -10.24 24.64 6.37
C THR A 231 -11.62 25.29 6.47
N PRO A 232 -12.38 25.03 7.57
CA PRO A 232 -12.13 24.09 8.68
C PRO A 232 -12.12 22.60 8.28
N VAL A 233 -11.46 21.75 9.08
CA VAL A 233 -11.24 20.33 8.77
C VAL A 233 -12.54 19.53 8.62
N HIS A 234 -13.59 19.85 9.39
CA HIS A 234 -14.87 19.14 9.34
C HIS A 234 -15.56 19.23 7.97
N LEU A 235 -15.25 20.25 7.18
CA LEU A 235 -15.75 20.36 5.80
C LEU A 235 -15.24 19.24 4.88
N THR A 236 -14.27 18.45 5.31
CA THR A 236 -13.82 17.28 4.57
C THR A 236 -14.93 16.23 4.46
N TRP A 237 -15.81 16.12 5.44
CA TRP A 237 -16.93 15.16 5.46
C TRP A 237 -18.31 15.81 5.45
N ASP A 238 -18.43 17.10 5.84
CA ASP A 238 -19.69 17.85 5.81
C ASP A 238 -19.79 18.86 4.65
N GLY A 239 -18.65 19.14 3.98
CA GLY A 239 -18.59 20.13 2.89
C GLY A 239 -19.42 19.80 1.65
N TRP A 240 -19.93 18.56 1.53
CA TRP A 240 -20.88 18.19 0.47
C TRP A 240 -22.21 18.94 0.59
N THR A 241 -22.59 19.41 1.80
CA THR A 241 -23.82 20.18 2.04
C THR A 241 -23.74 21.60 1.51
N LYS A 242 -22.53 22.17 1.36
CA LYS A 242 -22.25 23.57 1.00
C LYS A 242 -22.92 24.60 1.91
N GLU A 243 -23.29 24.21 3.12
CA GLU A 243 -23.98 25.10 4.10
C GLU A 243 -23.00 26.07 4.77
N GLU A 244 -21.72 25.66 4.94
CA GLU A 244 -20.71 26.48 5.61
C GLU A 244 -19.62 26.94 4.60
N PRO A 245 -19.17 28.22 4.73
CA PRO A 245 -18.08 28.72 3.91
C PRO A 245 -16.75 28.12 4.36
N GLY A 246 -15.94 27.68 3.39
CA GLY A 246 -14.60 27.18 3.64
C GLY A 246 -13.82 26.98 2.36
N THR A 247 -12.55 26.65 2.50
CA THR A 247 -11.65 26.40 1.38
C THR A 247 -11.07 25.00 1.46
N CYS A 248 -11.12 24.26 0.36
CA CYS A 248 -10.52 22.92 0.26
C CYS A 248 -9.48 22.88 -0.87
N ILE A 249 -8.46 22.05 -0.70
CA ILE A 249 -7.48 21.78 -1.74
C ILE A 249 -8.18 21.05 -2.90
N ASN A 250 -7.78 21.36 -4.14
CA ASN A 250 -8.32 20.69 -5.32
C ASN A 250 -7.94 19.20 -5.28
N PHE A 251 -8.94 18.37 -4.97
CA PHE A 251 -8.81 16.94 -4.75
C PHE A 251 -8.28 16.19 -5.98
N VAL A 252 -8.74 16.57 -7.19
CA VAL A 252 -8.31 15.94 -8.43
C VAL A 252 -6.81 16.14 -8.66
N ASN A 253 -6.33 17.38 -8.52
CA ASN A 253 -4.92 17.70 -8.69
C ASN A 253 -4.03 17.03 -7.64
N ALA A 254 -4.51 16.95 -6.39
CA ALA A 254 -3.80 16.26 -5.31
C ALA A 254 -3.64 14.76 -5.60
N ILE A 255 -4.70 14.09 -6.05
CA ILE A 255 -4.64 12.68 -6.44
C ILE A 255 -3.68 12.47 -7.60
N LEU A 256 -3.77 13.27 -8.67
CA LEU A 256 -2.89 13.16 -9.84
C LEU A 256 -1.43 13.31 -9.47
N ALA A 257 -1.08 14.36 -8.70
CA ALA A 257 0.27 14.59 -8.23
C ALA A 257 0.80 13.39 -7.40
N ASN A 258 -0.01 12.88 -6.48
CA ASN A 258 0.33 11.71 -5.69
C ASN A 258 0.55 10.46 -6.56
N CYS A 259 -0.32 10.19 -7.54
CA CYS A 259 -0.18 9.04 -8.43
C CYS A 259 1.14 9.11 -9.23
N VAL A 260 1.44 10.27 -9.83
CA VAL A 260 2.66 10.45 -10.62
C VAL A 260 3.92 10.26 -9.76
N VAL A 261 3.97 10.88 -8.58
CA VAL A 261 5.11 10.75 -7.66
C VAL A 261 5.31 9.29 -7.24
N ASN A 262 4.23 8.58 -6.91
CA ASN A 262 4.30 7.17 -6.54
C ASN A 262 4.81 6.28 -7.68
N ILE A 263 4.35 6.47 -8.92
CA ILE A 263 4.82 5.71 -10.09
C ILE A 263 6.32 5.91 -10.32
N ILE A 264 6.81 7.16 -10.19
CA ILE A 264 8.24 7.47 -10.33
C ILE A 264 9.06 6.73 -9.28
N VAL A 265 8.65 6.79 -8.01
CA VAL A 265 9.33 6.11 -6.90
C VAL A 265 9.30 4.60 -7.08
N ASP A 266 8.17 4.02 -7.48
CA ASP A 266 8.04 2.58 -7.74
C ASP A 266 8.99 2.14 -8.85
N THR A 267 9.08 2.91 -9.94
CA THR A 267 10.01 2.64 -11.04
C THR A 267 11.47 2.64 -10.56
N ILE A 268 11.86 3.62 -9.74
CA ILE A 268 13.21 3.68 -9.17
C ILE A 268 13.49 2.47 -8.27
N MET A 269 12.51 2.09 -7.43
CA MET A 269 12.63 0.93 -6.53
C MET A 269 12.77 -0.40 -7.29
N VAL A 270 12.19 -0.51 -8.48
CA VAL A 270 12.31 -1.69 -9.35
C VAL A 270 13.65 -1.71 -10.07
N VAL A 271 14.11 -0.57 -10.59
CA VAL A 271 15.36 -0.46 -11.37
C VAL A 271 16.60 -0.65 -10.49
N MET A 272 16.57 -0.14 -9.25
CA MET A 272 17.72 -0.15 -8.34
C MET A 272 18.30 -1.56 -8.08
N PRO A 273 17.53 -2.58 -7.64
CA PRO A 273 18.07 -3.91 -7.41
C PRO A 273 18.48 -4.63 -8.71
N VAL A 274 17.82 -4.36 -9.84
CA VAL A 274 18.18 -4.93 -11.15
C VAL A 274 19.55 -4.47 -11.59
N TYR A 275 19.84 -3.17 -11.45
CA TYR A 275 21.14 -2.60 -11.77
C TYR A 275 22.26 -3.22 -10.93
N GLU A 276 22.04 -3.41 -9.63
CA GLU A 276 23.04 -4.02 -8.74
C GLU A 276 23.30 -5.49 -9.09
N VAL A 277 22.23 -6.26 -9.39
CA VAL A 277 22.33 -7.66 -9.79
C VAL A 277 23.03 -7.84 -11.13
N SER A 278 22.83 -6.92 -12.08
CA SER A 278 23.49 -7.00 -13.39
C SER A 278 25.00 -6.82 -13.31
N LYS A 279 25.48 -6.10 -12.29
CA LYS A 279 26.92 -5.88 -12.05
C LYS A 279 27.60 -6.95 -11.22
N LEU A 280 26.83 -7.69 -10.42
CA LEU A 280 27.37 -8.62 -9.45
C LEU A 280 27.10 -10.06 -9.91
N GLN A 281 28.15 -10.89 -9.98
CA GLN A 281 28.02 -12.34 -10.23
C GLN A 281 27.46 -13.03 -8.97
N LEU A 282 26.14 -12.91 -8.77
CA LEU A 282 25.47 -13.52 -7.63
C LEU A 282 25.22 -15.02 -7.88
N PRO A 283 25.30 -15.86 -6.83
CA PRO A 283 24.90 -17.25 -6.92
C PRO A 283 23.42 -17.34 -7.35
N PRO A 284 23.02 -18.38 -8.12
CA PRO A 284 21.70 -18.48 -8.77
C PRO A 284 20.52 -18.30 -7.81
N LEU A 285 20.70 -18.71 -6.56
CA LEU A 285 19.68 -18.58 -5.52
C LEU A 285 19.39 -17.12 -5.11
N LYS A 286 20.44 -16.28 -5.01
CA LYS A 286 20.24 -14.84 -4.73
C LYS A 286 19.64 -14.14 -5.94
N LYS A 287 20.03 -14.54 -7.16
CA LYS A 287 19.48 -14.02 -8.41
C LYS A 287 17.96 -14.28 -8.51
N PHE A 288 17.50 -15.49 -8.14
CA PHE A 288 16.08 -15.84 -8.12
C PHE A 288 15.26 -14.96 -7.18
N SER A 289 15.77 -14.69 -5.95
CA SER A 289 15.06 -13.79 -5.00
C SER A 289 14.87 -12.38 -5.55
N VAL A 290 15.91 -11.84 -6.16
CA VAL A 290 15.84 -10.50 -6.73
C VAL A 290 14.95 -10.50 -7.97
N GLY A 291 15.00 -11.56 -8.78
CA GLY A 291 14.05 -11.74 -9.90
C GLY A 291 12.58 -11.74 -9.46
N LEU A 292 12.26 -12.45 -8.37
CA LEU A 292 10.92 -12.45 -7.81
C LEU A 292 10.49 -11.05 -7.32
N MET A 293 11.38 -10.33 -6.65
CA MET A 293 11.12 -8.95 -6.21
C MET A 293 10.92 -8.01 -7.40
N PHE A 294 11.69 -8.19 -8.49
CA PHE A 294 11.52 -7.43 -9.72
C PHE A 294 10.14 -7.64 -10.32
N VAL A 295 9.71 -8.90 -10.48
CA VAL A 295 8.39 -9.23 -11.02
C VAL A 295 7.30 -8.58 -10.18
N MET A 296 7.37 -8.70 -8.86
CA MET A 296 6.35 -8.14 -7.97
C MET A 296 6.38 -6.61 -7.92
N GLY A 297 7.56 -5.98 -7.96
CA GLY A 297 7.67 -4.53 -8.10
C GLY A 297 7.06 -4.02 -9.40
N SER A 298 7.28 -4.74 -10.51
CA SER A 298 6.67 -4.42 -11.80
C SER A 298 5.14 -4.55 -11.76
N VAL A 299 4.60 -5.57 -11.07
CA VAL A 299 3.15 -5.72 -10.86
C VAL A 299 2.58 -4.52 -10.11
N LEU A 300 3.23 -4.06 -9.04
CA LEU A 300 2.80 -2.86 -8.30
C LEU A 300 2.80 -1.61 -9.18
N THR A 301 3.85 -1.41 -9.99
CA THR A 301 3.92 -0.28 -10.93
C THR A 301 2.78 -0.33 -11.95
N VAL A 302 2.46 -1.51 -12.49
CA VAL A 302 1.34 -1.69 -13.42
C VAL A 302 0.01 -1.36 -12.75
N ILE A 303 -0.23 -1.84 -11.51
CA ILE A 303 -1.45 -1.53 -10.77
C ILE A 303 -1.57 -0.01 -10.51
N ALA A 304 -0.48 0.66 -10.15
CA ALA A 304 -0.44 2.11 -9.95
C ALA A 304 -0.79 2.88 -11.24
N ILE A 305 -0.31 2.41 -12.41
CA ILE A 305 -0.66 2.99 -13.71
C ILE A 305 -2.14 2.75 -14.04
N ILE A 306 -2.65 1.54 -13.85
CA ILE A 306 -4.08 1.23 -14.07
C ILE A 306 -4.94 2.16 -13.21
N ARG A 307 -4.60 2.34 -11.93
CA ARG A 307 -5.32 3.23 -11.02
C ARG A 307 -5.34 4.67 -11.52
N LEU A 308 -4.22 5.18 -12.04
CA LEU A 308 -4.13 6.51 -12.62
C LEU A 308 -5.04 6.64 -13.85
N VAL A 309 -5.00 5.67 -14.77
CA VAL A 309 -5.83 5.66 -15.99
C VAL A 309 -7.32 5.57 -15.62
N VAL A 310 -7.68 4.70 -14.69
CA VAL A 310 -9.06 4.54 -14.22
C VAL A 310 -9.56 5.85 -13.61
N PHE A 311 -8.76 6.49 -12.73
CA PHE A 311 -9.11 7.79 -12.15
C PHE A 311 -9.29 8.86 -13.24
N TRP A 312 -8.38 8.93 -14.22
CA TRP A 312 -8.45 9.91 -15.29
C TRP A 312 -9.72 9.76 -16.13
N ASN A 313 -10.14 8.55 -16.44
CA ASN A 313 -11.32 8.29 -17.25
C ASN A 313 -12.64 8.56 -16.51
N HIS A 314 -12.68 8.39 -15.18
CA HIS A 314 -13.93 8.53 -14.40
C HIS A 314 -14.06 9.86 -13.66
N ARG A 315 -13.06 10.75 -13.69
CA ARG A 315 -13.07 12.00 -12.90
C ARG A 315 -14.19 13.00 -13.25
N TRP A 316 -14.84 12.84 -14.39
CA TRP A 316 -15.90 13.71 -14.90
C TRP A 316 -17.29 13.07 -14.83
N GLY A 317 -17.47 12.05 -14.02
CA GLY A 317 -18.76 11.40 -13.84
C GLY A 317 -19.78 12.31 -13.15
N SER A 318 -21.05 12.04 -13.39
CA SER A 318 -22.19 12.81 -12.80
C SER A 318 -22.36 12.61 -11.29
N SER A 319 -21.76 11.56 -10.73
CA SER A 319 -21.80 11.24 -9.29
C SER A 319 -20.40 10.93 -8.78
N GLU A 320 -19.95 11.66 -7.77
CA GLU A 320 -18.60 11.47 -7.18
C GLU A 320 -18.42 10.06 -6.60
N THR A 321 -19.43 9.53 -5.94
CA THR A 321 -19.41 8.21 -5.30
C THR A 321 -19.21 7.08 -6.31
N VAL A 322 -19.88 7.14 -7.46
CA VAL A 322 -19.72 6.18 -8.57
C VAL A 322 -18.38 6.37 -9.26
N SER A 323 -17.99 7.63 -9.50
CA SER A 323 -16.75 7.96 -10.23
C SER A 323 -15.48 7.59 -9.46
N LEU A 324 -15.50 7.69 -8.14
CA LEU A 324 -14.37 7.35 -7.29
C LEU A 324 -14.29 5.85 -6.97
N TYR A 325 -15.38 5.11 -7.11
CA TYR A 325 -15.42 3.69 -6.76
C TYR A 325 -14.34 2.84 -7.47
N PRO A 326 -14.16 2.91 -8.79
CA PRO A 326 -13.14 2.11 -9.47
C PRO A 326 -11.72 2.43 -8.99
N MET A 327 -11.42 3.70 -8.71
CA MET A 327 -10.10 4.12 -8.21
C MET A 327 -9.83 3.53 -6.81
N ILE A 328 -10.80 3.61 -5.90
CA ILE A 328 -10.64 3.07 -4.55
C ILE A 328 -10.56 1.55 -4.57
N HIS A 329 -11.33 0.91 -5.43
CA HIS A 329 -11.27 -0.53 -5.64
C HIS A 329 -9.85 -0.99 -6.02
N TRP A 330 -9.21 -0.31 -6.99
CA TRP A 330 -7.81 -0.59 -7.34
C TRP A 330 -6.84 -0.23 -6.23
N SER A 331 -7.12 0.79 -5.41
CA SER A 331 -6.29 1.14 -4.25
C SER A 331 -6.30 0.06 -3.16
N VAL A 332 -7.44 -0.60 -2.93
CA VAL A 332 -7.54 -1.75 -2.02
C VAL A 332 -6.70 -2.92 -2.54
N ILE A 333 -6.78 -3.23 -3.84
CA ILE A 333 -5.99 -4.30 -4.46
C ILE A 333 -4.49 -3.98 -4.34
N GLU A 334 -4.07 -2.76 -4.69
CA GLU A 334 -2.68 -2.28 -4.60
C GLU A 334 -2.12 -2.43 -3.19
N SER A 335 -2.89 -2.04 -2.18
CA SER A 335 -2.56 -2.18 -0.76
C SER A 335 -2.22 -3.63 -0.39
N GLN A 336 -3.06 -4.58 -0.77
CA GLN A 336 -2.85 -6.00 -0.45
C GLN A 336 -1.68 -6.60 -1.23
N VAL A 337 -1.53 -6.25 -2.51
CA VAL A 337 -0.38 -6.68 -3.32
C VAL A 337 0.93 -6.14 -2.77
N ALA A 338 0.96 -4.91 -2.24
CA ALA A 338 2.15 -4.35 -1.59
C ALA A 338 2.57 -5.17 -0.34
N ILE A 339 1.61 -5.63 0.47
CA ILE A 339 1.87 -6.52 1.61
C ILE A 339 2.42 -7.87 1.13
N ILE A 340 1.81 -8.47 0.10
CA ILE A 340 2.29 -9.72 -0.50
C ILE A 340 3.73 -9.55 -0.96
N CYS A 341 4.04 -8.49 -1.72
CA CYS A 341 5.38 -8.19 -2.22
C CYS A 341 6.42 -8.09 -1.10
N ALA A 342 6.09 -7.41 -0.01
CA ALA A 342 6.97 -7.28 1.14
C ALA A 342 7.20 -8.62 1.87
N CYS A 343 6.22 -9.54 1.84
CA CYS A 343 6.31 -10.83 2.53
C CYS A 343 6.98 -11.95 1.72
N LEU A 344 6.97 -11.87 0.38
CA LEU A 344 7.50 -12.91 -0.52
C LEU A 344 8.96 -13.31 -0.27
N PRO A 345 9.88 -12.40 0.07
CA PRO A 345 11.26 -12.79 0.35
C PRO A 345 11.39 -13.76 1.53
N SER A 346 10.55 -13.63 2.53
CA SER A 346 10.53 -14.55 3.68
C SER A 346 9.97 -15.92 3.30
N PHE A 347 8.98 -15.96 2.40
CA PHE A 347 8.40 -17.20 1.89
C PHE A 347 9.45 -18.09 1.21
N ARG A 348 10.45 -17.51 0.54
CA ARG A 348 11.58 -18.25 -0.01
C ARG A 348 12.37 -19.01 1.07
N ALA A 349 12.57 -18.42 2.25
CA ALA A 349 13.27 -19.10 3.34
C ALA A 349 12.54 -20.38 3.75
N LEU A 350 11.21 -20.35 3.74
CA LEU A 350 10.35 -21.49 3.98
C LEU A 350 10.51 -22.57 2.90
N LEU A 351 10.48 -22.17 1.61
CA LEU A 351 10.67 -23.10 0.49
C LEU A 351 12.01 -23.80 0.55
N ASN A 352 13.07 -23.09 0.91
CA ASN A 352 14.40 -23.68 1.08
C ASN A 352 14.47 -24.69 2.25
N HIS A 353 13.66 -24.46 3.29
CA HIS A 353 13.59 -25.36 4.45
C HIS A 353 12.86 -26.67 4.09
N PHE A 354 11.70 -26.56 3.40
CA PHE A 354 10.89 -27.73 3.05
C PHE A 354 11.42 -28.49 1.82
N PHE A 355 12.07 -27.81 0.87
CA PHE A 355 12.58 -28.40 -0.37
C PHE A 355 14.08 -28.14 -0.58
N PRO A 356 14.95 -28.62 0.31
CA PRO A 356 16.39 -28.37 0.21
C PRO A 356 17.01 -28.92 -1.08
N GLY A 357 16.44 -30.00 -1.65
CA GLY A 357 16.94 -30.65 -2.88
C GLY A 357 16.69 -29.89 -4.18
N VAL A 358 15.63 -29.05 -4.22
CA VAL A 358 15.26 -28.29 -5.43
C VAL A 358 16.02 -26.96 -5.52
N PHE A 359 16.34 -26.35 -4.38
CA PHE A 359 16.94 -25.02 -4.30
C PHE A 359 18.42 -25.02 -3.89
N SER A 360 18.96 -26.11 -3.34
CA SER A 360 20.40 -26.28 -3.17
C SER A 360 20.97 -26.78 -4.48
N GLY A 361 21.49 -25.86 -5.31
CA GLY A 361 22.33 -26.24 -6.44
C GLY A 361 23.43 -27.21 -5.96
N SER A 362 23.39 -28.39 -6.48
CA SER A 362 24.29 -29.50 -6.17
C SER A 362 25.76 -29.09 -6.33
N SER A 363 26.37 -28.54 -5.30
CA SER A 363 27.79 -28.65 -5.05
C SER A 363 27.99 -29.98 -4.33
N ARG A 364 27.70 -31.08 -5.03
CA ARG A 364 28.30 -32.37 -4.71
C ARG A 364 29.84 -32.19 -4.84
N ARG A 365 30.48 -31.80 -3.77
CA ARG A 365 31.86 -32.15 -3.57
C ARG A 365 31.85 -33.68 -3.53
N THR A 366 32.13 -34.28 -4.68
CA THR A 366 32.52 -35.68 -4.76
C THR A 366 33.77 -35.79 -3.90
N TYR A 367 33.61 -36.20 -2.65
CA TYR A 367 34.71 -36.86 -1.95
C TYR A 367 34.95 -38.14 -2.75
N ALA A 368 35.91 -38.10 -3.65
CA ALA A 368 36.50 -39.29 -4.20
C ALA A 368 37.16 -40.02 -3.02
N SER A 369 36.42 -40.95 -2.43
CA SER A 369 36.98 -42.00 -1.62
C SER A 369 37.89 -42.83 -2.55
N GLY A 370 39.17 -42.44 -2.60
CA GLY A 370 40.19 -43.26 -3.20
C GLY A 370 40.31 -44.56 -2.41
N PRO A 371 40.46 -45.72 -3.10
CA PRO A 371 40.63 -47.00 -2.43
C PRO A 371 41.96 -47.02 -1.69
N SER A 372 41.89 -47.43 -0.44
CA SER A 372 43.06 -47.80 0.35
C SER A 372 43.80 -48.98 -0.30
N ASN A 373 44.94 -48.72 -0.89
CA ASN A 373 45.87 -49.80 -1.25
C ASN A 373 47.04 -49.78 -0.27
N LEU A 374 47.12 -50.89 0.43
CA LEU A 374 48.26 -51.38 1.23
C LEU A 374 49.50 -51.60 0.42
N TYR A 375 50.69 -51.26 0.99
CA TYR A 375 52.04 -51.75 0.70
C TYR A 375 52.64 -51.40 -0.68
N ALA A 376 53.54 -50.41 -0.68
CA ALA A 376 54.73 -50.48 -1.53
C ALA A 376 55.94 -49.80 -0.87
N LYS A 377 57.05 -50.47 -0.88
CA LYS A 377 58.37 -50.18 -0.31
C LYS A 377 59.02 -48.94 -0.93
N PRO A 378 59.84 -48.19 -0.24
CA PRO A 378 60.44 -46.96 -0.77
C PRO A 378 61.64 -47.27 -1.67
N GLN A 379 61.67 -46.66 -2.84
CA GLN A 379 62.89 -46.55 -3.63
C GLN A 379 63.26 -45.07 -3.82
N SER A 380 64.45 -44.74 -3.39
CA SER A 380 65.03 -43.41 -3.40
C SER A 380 65.25 -42.87 -4.80
N ASN A 381 64.81 -41.66 -5.11
CA ASN A 381 65.65 -40.72 -5.87
C ASN A 381 65.08 -39.25 -5.64
N GLY A 382 66.02 -38.38 -5.33
CA GLY A 382 65.80 -37.06 -4.86
C GLY A 382 65.21 -36.11 -5.90
N GLN A 383 64.25 -35.33 -5.41
CA GLN A 383 64.08 -33.92 -5.75
C GLN A 383 63.13 -33.33 -4.74
N SER A 384 63.66 -32.47 -3.88
CA SER A 384 62.94 -31.77 -2.81
C SER A 384 61.99 -30.72 -3.42
N ARG A 385 60.68 -31.03 -3.44
CA ARG A 385 59.63 -30.04 -3.57
C ARG A 385 59.10 -29.68 -2.18
N ILE A 386 59.44 -28.49 -1.72
CA ILE A 386 58.91 -27.92 -0.47
C ILE A 386 57.44 -27.58 -0.71
N SER A 387 56.52 -28.38 -0.18
CA SER A 387 55.10 -28.01 -0.08
C SER A 387 54.85 -27.35 1.27
N LYS A 388 54.57 -26.05 1.27
CA LYS A 388 54.16 -25.31 2.46
C LYS A 388 52.69 -25.66 2.75
N SER A 389 52.45 -26.53 3.75
CA SER A 389 51.10 -26.74 4.30
C SER A 389 50.90 -25.75 5.47
N VAL A 390 49.97 -24.83 5.32
CA VAL A 390 49.53 -23.93 6.41
C VAL A 390 48.31 -24.57 7.05
N SER A 391 48.46 -25.09 8.26
CA SER A 391 47.36 -25.60 9.09
C SER A 391 46.92 -24.52 10.06
N TYR A 392 45.62 -24.14 10.00
CA TYR A 392 44.99 -23.25 10.98
C TYR A 392 44.29 -24.10 12.05
N SER A 393 44.67 -23.97 13.29
CA SER A 393 43.93 -24.51 14.41
C SER A 393 43.11 -23.40 15.02
N VAL A 394 41.78 -23.53 15.00
CA VAL A 394 40.87 -22.64 15.71
C VAL A 394 40.62 -23.21 17.11
N GLN A 395 41.18 -22.60 18.12
CA GLN A 395 40.89 -22.93 19.52
C GLN A 395 39.62 -22.21 19.95
N TYR A 396 38.54 -22.96 20.22
CA TYR A 396 37.35 -22.41 20.89
C TYR A 396 37.58 -22.33 22.41
N THR A 397 37.70 -21.12 22.91
CA THR A 397 37.68 -20.89 24.35
C THR A 397 36.24 -20.63 24.77
N SER A 398 35.70 -21.41 25.69
CA SER A 398 34.40 -21.22 26.30
C SER A 398 34.31 -19.88 27.02
N PRO A 399 33.24 -19.11 26.93
CA PRO A 399 33.13 -17.82 27.60
C PRO A 399 32.78 -18.03 29.10
N SER A 400 33.71 -17.70 29.96
CA SER A 400 33.45 -17.44 31.37
C SER A 400 33.67 -15.95 31.64
N GLN A 401 32.58 -15.28 32.07
CA GLN A 401 32.50 -13.99 32.79
C GLN A 401 33.12 -12.72 32.20
N ARG A 402 32.19 -11.79 31.98
CA ARG A 402 32.24 -10.31 32.05
C ARG A 402 33.58 -9.65 32.30
N ASP A 403 34.01 -8.80 31.37
CA ASP A 403 34.39 -7.42 31.68
C ASP A 403 34.31 -6.54 30.43
N TYR A 404 33.75 -5.35 30.61
CA TYR A 404 33.68 -4.27 29.61
C TYR A 404 35.05 -3.61 29.53
N SER A 405 35.77 -3.78 28.42
CA SER A 405 36.71 -2.75 27.95
C SER A 405 37.02 -2.92 26.49
N ASN A 406 36.94 -1.79 25.76
CA ASN A 406 37.36 -1.62 24.40
C ASN A 406 38.74 -2.24 24.13
N SER A 407 38.84 -3.20 23.20
CA SER A 407 40.13 -3.51 22.61
C SER A 407 39.98 -3.65 21.09
N PHE A 408 40.45 -2.64 20.42
CA PHE A 408 40.86 -2.72 19.00
C PHE A 408 42.03 -3.68 18.91
N VAL A 409 41.88 -4.77 18.16
CA VAL A 409 43.00 -5.61 17.80
C VAL A 409 43.71 -4.96 16.61
N GLN A 410 44.88 -4.40 16.86
CA GLN A 410 45.80 -3.94 15.79
C GLN A 410 46.38 -5.19 15.10
N LEU A 411 46.15 -5.31 13.80
CA LEU A 411 46.89 -6.20 12.90
C LEU A 411 48.34 -5.68 12.82
N VAL A 412 49.26 -6.38 13.43
CA VAL A 412 50.72 -6.12 13.31
C VAL A 412 51.17 -6.75 11.98
N ASP A 413 51.69 -5.92 11.07
CA ASP A 413 52.41 -6.31 9.91
C ASP A 413 53.71 -7.04 10.30
N LEU A 414 53.78 -8.34 10.05
CA LEU A 414 55.00 -9.14 10.17
C LEU A 414 55.75 -9.18 8.82
N ASP A 415 56.21 -8.03 8.36
CA ASP A 415 57.17 -7.93 7.28
C ASP A 415 58.13 -6.77 7.54
N ARG A 416 59.10 -7.01 8.44
CA ARG A 416 60.38 -6.30 8.45
C ARG A 416 61.35 -6.92 9.47
N ASN A 417 62.09 -7.96 9.09
CA ASN A 417 63.49 -8.13 9.50
C ASN A 417 64.05 -9.42 8.94
N SER A 418 64.69 -9.34 7.78
CA SER A 418 65.81 -10.25 7.43
C SER A 418 66.67 -9.60 6.34
N SER A 419 67.47 -8.64 6.77
CA SER A 419 68.71 -8.33 6.06
C SER A 419 69.60 -7.55 7.03
N HIS A 420 70.55 -8.22 7.66
CA HIS A 420 71.92 -7.81 7.90
C HIS A 420 72.55 -8.73 8.93
N HIS A 421 73.29 -9.72 8.46
CA HIS A 421 74.62 -9.98 8.99
C HIS A 421 75.40 -10.87 8.01
N GLY A 422 76.26 -10.24 7.27
CA GLY A 422 77.36 -10.87 6.58
C GLY A 422 78.65 -10.26 7.02
N ARG A 423 79.57 -11.12 7.30
CA ARG A 423 81.04 -10.91 7.36
C ARG A 423 81.61 -10.23 8.62
N GLN A 424 82.20 -10.96 9.51
CA GLN A 424 83.65 -11.29 9.48
C GLN A 424 83.88 -12.67 10.11
#